data_89934437875bb02505f159405593c782
#
_entry.id   89934437875bb02505f159405593c782
#
_cell.length_a   1.000
_cell.length_b   1.000
_cell.length_c   1.000
_cell.angle_alpha   90.00
_cell.angle_beta   90.00
_cell.angle_gamma   90.00
#
_symmetry.space_group_name_H-M   'P 1'
#
loop_
_entity.id
_entity.type
_entity.pdbx_description
1 polymer ?
#
loop_
_entity_poly.entity_id
_entity_poly.type
_entity_poly.pdbx_seq_one_letter_code
_entity_poly.pdbx_strand_id
1 'polypeptide(L)'
;MKNLKKVLAMVLAFACTFSMFAGAKVFEDVPAGSDYSEAITMLSDLGIIQGKDDGKYHPEDTITRAEACAMIARLMTGDPNVSQYVGAQSFTDVAKGSWKDSAIGYCYINGIVIGVGNNKFEPDRAITDAEFITMVVRAMGYETADMKQNYPFSYMSNAQAVGLLDGTNMVASTDALRGEDAQVIYNALFADYARGAKLVNTTHGTSVETYPTLAESVWGLERAAVGEWKKSSKDDETLEMTTCKAHTWVITGKVVKVGSVDMFEAYPIDDDATELYDAGKQTSYAFTYNGDMANIADLKGYQVELWGMGAHDEPELEKTEDGKNVYVYSNDWDINAIKTVKGQTKFDYTPADEKLPDVDFDDVRGFVGGT
;
A
#
# COMPACT_ATOMS: atom_id res chain seq x y z
N MET A 1 -34.05 12.75 -10.01
CA MET A 1 -33.78 13.45 -8.75
C MET A 1 -33.49 12.56 -7.55
N LYS A 2 -33.91 11.29 -7.47
CA LYS A 2 -33.53 10.36 -6.36
C LYS A 2 -32.09 9.85 -6.44
N ASN A 3 -31.52 9.73 -7.63
CA ASN A 3 -30.16 9.21 -7.84
C ASN A 3 -29.09 10.29 -7.61
N LEU A 4 -29.41 11.56 -7.91
CA LEU A 4 -28.51 12.69 -7.67
C LEU A 4 -28.21 12.89 -6.17
N LYS A 5 -29.19 12.59 -5.29
CA LYS A 5 -28.98 12.66 -3.83
C LYS A 5 -28.11 11.53 -3.29
N LYS A 6 -28.11 10.35 -3.93
CA LYS A 6 -27.25 9.23 -3.56
C LYS A 6 -25.81 9.46 -4.03
N VAL A 7 -25.64 9.99 -5.23
CA VAL A 7 -24.33 10.38 -5.76
C VAL A 7 -23.73 11.53 -4.95
N LEU A 8 -24.55 12.54 -4.61
CA LEU A 8 -24.11 13.66 -3.77
C LEU A 8 -23.77 13.22 -2.32
N ALA A 9 -24.47 12.21 -1.78
CA ALA A 9 -24.16 11.65 -0.46
C ALA A 9 -22.89 10.79 -0.49
N MET A 10 -22.62 10.09 -1.60
CA MET A 10 -21.37 9.34 -1.79
C MET A 10 -20.18 10.28 -2.00
N VAL A 11 -20.34 11.33 -2.82
CA VAL A 11 -19.32 12.38 -3.02
C VAL A 11 -19.06 13.17 -1.73
N LEU A 12 -20.08 13.44 -0.90
CA LEU A 12 -19.90 14.08 0.40
C LEU A 12 -19.24 13.16 1.44
N ALA A 13 -19.49 11.86 1.40
CA ALA A 13 -18.79 10.88 2.26
C ALA A 13 -17.34 10.73 1.82
N PHE A 14 -17.06 10.72 0.52
CA PHE A 14 -15.69 10.72 -0.03
C PHE A 14 -14.97 12.05 0.25
N ALA A 15 -15.62 13.19 0.08
CA ALA A 15 -15.02 14.51 0.37
C ALA A 15 -14.68 14.72 1.86
N CYS A 16 -15.34 14.01 2.78
CA CYS A 16 -15.00 14.07 4.21
C CYS A 16 -13.80 13.20 4.57
N THR A 17 -13.45 12.18 3.76
CA THR A 17 -12.21 11.40 3.93
C THR A 17 -11.01 12.09 3.27
N PHE A 18 -11.21 12.86 2.20
CA PHE A 18 -10.15 13.57 1.46
C PHE A 18 -9.51 14.72 2.23
N SER A 19 -10.14 15.27 3.27
CA SER A 19 -9.57 16.36 4.05
C SER A 19 -8.53 15.94 5.11
N MET A 20 -8.23 14.64 5.24
CA MET A 20 -7.22 14.13 6.18
C MET A 20 -5.82 13.90 5.56
N PHE A 21 -5.67 13.99 4.24
CA PHE A 21 -4.40 13.72 3.56
C PHE A 21 -3.58 14.98 3.20
N ALA A 22 -3.72 16.04 3.96
CA ALA A 22 -2.94 17.25 3.76
C ALA A 22 -1.54 17.11 4.37
N GLY A 23 -0.61 16.53 3.62
CA GLY A 23 0.83 16.50 3.90
C GLY A 23 1.31 15.19 4.51
N ALA A 24 2.24 14.53 3.83
CA ALA A 24 2.97 13.39 4.35
C ALA A 24 3.53 13.71 5.75
N LYS A 25 3.20 12.88 6.73
CA LYS A 25 3.70 13.07 8.09
C LYS A 25 5.14 12.57 8.17
N VAL A 26 6.09 13.47 7.94
CA VAL A 26 7.50 13.17 8.11
C VAL A 26 7.82 13.13 9.60
N PHE A 27 8.34 11.99 10.04
CA PHE A 27 8.86 11.85 11.40
C PHE A 27 10.35 12.18 11.41
N GLU A 28 10.77 13.06 12.32
CA GLU A 28 12.19 13.51 12.43
C GLU A 28 13.15 12.33 12.63
N ASP A 29 12.71 11.30 13.32
CA ASP A 29 13.48 10.08 13.62
C ASP A 29 13.38 8.98 12.56
N VAL A 30 12.69 9.26 11.44
CA VAL A 30 12.58 8.37 10.27
C VAL A 30 12.98 9.17 9.02
N PRO A 31 14.28 9.43 8.83
CA PRO A 31 14.73 10.15 7.65
C PRO A 31 14.51 9.33 6.39
N ALA A 32 14.29 10.01 5.28
CA ALA A 32 14.13 9.37 3.98
C ALA A 32 15.30 8.43 3.67
N GLY A 33 14.99 7.24 3.15
CA GLY A 33 15.98 6.19 2.84
C GLY A 33 16.52 5.43 4.06
N SER A 34 16.04 5.72 5.28
CA SER A 34 16.29 4.86 6.43
C SER A 34 15.46 3.58 6.36
N ASP A 35 15.85 2.57 7.16
CA ASP A 35 15.09 1.35 7.29
C ASP A 35 13.63 1.65 7.63
N TYR A 36 12.71 0.96 6.97
CA TYR A 36 11.26 1.10 7.13
C TYR A 36 10.66 2.48 6.77
N SER A 37 11.43 3.44 6.25
CA SER A 37 10.94 4.80 5.97
C SER A 37 9.78 4.82 4.97
N GLU A 38 9.85 4.01 3.91
CA GLU A 38 8.77 3.87 2.92
C GLU A 38 7.48 3.35 3.58
N ALA A 39 7.58 2.26 4.36
CA ALA A 39 6.46 1.67 5.07
C ALA A 39 5.83 2.64 6.08
N ILE A 40 6.67 3.27 6.92
CA ILE A 40 6.20 4.19 7.96
C ILE A 40 5.51 5.41 7.36
N THR A 41 6.09 6.01 6.32
CA THR A 41 5.50 7.18 5.66
C THR A 41 4.13 6.84 5.09
N MET A 42 4.05 5.81 4.24
CA MET A 42 2.80 5.42 3.60
C MET A 42 1.71 5.03 4.60
N LEU A 43 2.03 4.17 5.55
CA LEU A 43 1.04 3.71 6.53
C LEU A 43 0.56 4.84 7.46
N SER A 44 1.42 5.84 7.71
CA SER A 44 1.05 7.05 8.45
C SER A 44 0.10 7.93 7.64
N ASP A 45 0.35 8.09 6.34
CA ASP A 45 -0.51 8.86 5.42
C ASP A 45 -1.88 8.20 5.28
N LEU A 46 -1.94 6.88 5.21
CA LEU A 46 -3.19 6.13 5.25
C LEU A 46 -3.87 6.14 6.64
N GLY A 47 -3.19 6.60 7.69
CA GLY A 47 -3.72 6.60 9.05
C GLY A 47 -3.75 5.22 9.72
N ILE A 48 -3.06 4.21 9.14
CA ILE A 48 -2.94 2.86 9.71
C ILE A 48 -2.07 2.90 10.95
N ILE A 49 -0.97 3.65 10.91
CA ILE A 49 -0.08 3.86 12.06
C ILE A 49 -0.06 5.34 12.47
N GLN A 50 0.44 5.59 13.68
CA GLN A 50 0.55 6.94 14.23
C GLN A 50 1.86 7.07 15.01
N GLY A 51 2.46 8.27 14.98
CA GLY A 51 3.55 8.62 15.85
C GLY A 51 3.10 8.76 17.31
N LYS A 52 4.07 8.99 18.19
CA LYS A 52 3.84 9.26 19.60
C LYS A 52 3.58 10.75 19.88
N ASP A 53 3.26 11.09 21.12
CA ASP A 53 2.91 12.45 21.55
C ASP A 53 4.05 13.46 21.37
N ASP A 54 5.29 13.00 21.30
CA ASP A 54 6.47 13.83 21.01
C ASP A 54 6.69 14.14 19.51
N GLY A 55 5.77 13.66 18.66
CA GLY A 55 5.82 13.87 17.21
C GLY A 55 6.77 12.93 16.47
N LYS A 56 7.40 11.97 17.14
CA LYS A 56 8.30 10.96 16.58
C LYS A 56 7.59 9.62 16.39
N TYR A 57 8.18 8.74 15.57
CA TYR A 57 7.65 7.40 15.35
C TYR A 57 8.24 6.36 16.31
N HIS A 58 9.51 6.46 16.63
CA HIS A 58 10.29 5.53 17.45
C HIS A 58 10.32 4.11 16.89
N PRO A 59 10.96 3.88 15.74
CA PRO A 59 10.95 2.58 15.06
C PRO A 59 11.58 1.45 15.91
N GLU A 60 12.51 1.78 16.81
CA GLU A 60 13.22 0.81 17.68
C GLU A 60 12.47 0.49 18.99
N ASP A 61 11.34 1.16 19.25
CA ASP A 61 10.56 0.86 20.44
C ASP A 61 9.71 -0.41 20.25
N THR A 62 9.50 -1.15 21.33
CA THR A 62 8.57 -2.28 21.33
C THR A 62 7.12 -1.82 21.23
N ILE A 63 6.23 -2.69 20.75
CA ILE A 63 4.79 -2.45 20.72
C ILE A 63 4.06 -3.32 21.76
N THR A 64 2.89 -2.83 22.16
CA THR A 64 1.97 -3.57 23.02
C THR A 64 0.97 -4.38 22.20
N ARG A 65 0.34 -5.38 22.86
CA ARG A 65 -0.73 -6.18 22.23
C ARG A 65 -1.89 -5.32 21.72
N ALA A 66 -2.24 -4.24 22.41
CA ALA A 66 -3.28 -3.33 21.97
C ALA A 66 -2.86 -2.50 20.74
N GLU A 67 -1.61 -2.04 20.67
CA GLU A 67 -1.08 -1.31 19.51
C GLU A 67 -1.04 -2.21 18.27
N ALA A 68 -0.61 -3.47 18.41
CA ALA A 68 -0.69 -4.45 17.32
C ALA A 68 -2.13 -4.64 16.81
N CYS A 69 -3.11 -4.78 17.73
CA CYS A 69 -4.52 -4.82 17.34
C CYS A 69 -4.95 -3.56 16.59
N ALA A 70 -4.48 -2.39 17.02
CA ALA A 70 -4.85 -1.12 16.34
C ALA A 70 -4.32 -1.05 14.91
N MET A 71 -3.06 -1.41 14.69
CA MET A 71 -2.46 -1.45 13.36
C MET A 71 -3.24 -2.42 12.44
N ILE A 72 -3.47 -3.64 12.90
CA ILE A 72 -4.17 -4.67 12.12
C ILE A 72 -5.64 -4.28 11.88
N ALA A 73 -6.35 -3.78 12.89
CA ALA A 73 -7.75 -3.41 12.73
C ALA A 73 -7.92 -2.26 11.71
N ARG A 74 -7.06 -1.26 11.74
CA ARG A 74 -7.05 -0.16 10.77
C ARG A 74 -6.74 -0.66 9.36
N LEU A 75 -5.69 -1.48 9.22
CA LEU A 75 -5.35 -2.11 7.94
C LEU A 75 -6.54 -2.83 7.31
N MET A 76 -7.26 -3.61 8.12
CA MET A 76 -8.33 -4.50 7.65
C MET A 76 -9.68 -3.80 7.44
N THR A 77 -9.88 -2.62 8.03
CA THR A 77 -11.17 -1.92 7.96
C THR A 77 -11.15 -0.68 7.08
N GLY A 78 -9.97 -0.14 6.75
CA GLY A 78 -9.86 1.16 6.09
C GLY A 78 -10.31 2.33 6.98
N ASP A 79 -10.54 2.08 8.29
CA ASP A 79 -11.02 3.10 9.24
C ASP A 79 -9.96 3.36 10.32
N PRO A 80 -9.32 4.54 10.33
CA PRO A 80 -8.35 4.90 11.36
C PRO A 80 -8.88 4.85 12.80
N ASN A 81 -10.18 5.00 12.98
CA ASN A 81 -10.80 5.04 14.31
C ASN A 81 -11.35 3.69 14.78
N VAL A 82 -11.74 2.81 13.86
CA VAL A 82 -12.33 1.47 14.14
C VAL A 82 -13.52 1.54 15.11
N SER A 83 -14.21 2.69 15.15
CA SER A 83 -15.18 3.03 16.22
C SER A 83 -16.42 2.14 16.26
N GLN A 84 -16.78 1.49 15.16
CA GLN A 84 -17.92 0.58 15.06
C GLN A 84 -17.78 -0.69 15.90
N TYR A 85 -16.59 -0.99 16.44
CA TYR A 85 -16.28 -2.19 17.21
C TYR A 85 -16.15 -1.94 18.72
N VAL A 86 -16.51 -0.75 19.19
CA VAL A 86 -16.55 -0.41 20.62
C VAL A 86 -17.50 -1.37 21.36
N GLY A 87 -16.99 -2.01 22.42
CA GLY A 87 -17.76 -2.97 23.21
C GLY A 87 -17.89 -4.37 22.60
N ALA A 88 -17.22 -4.65 21.48
CA ALA A 88 -17.25 -5.97 20.84
C ALA A 88 -16.39 -7.03 21.56
N GLN A 89 -15.65 -6.64 22.59
CA GLN A 89 -14.87 -7.52 23.45
C GLN A 89 -15.42 -7.53 24.91
N SER A 90 -15.05 -8.52 25.69
CA SER A 90 -15.53 -8.69 27.08
C SER A 90 -14.40 -8.84 28.10
N PHE A 91 -13.17 -8.54 27.75
CA PHE A 91 -12.02 -8.66 28.65
C PHE A 91 -12.11 -7.68 29.83
N THR A 92 -11.76 -8.15 31.02
CA THR A 92 -11.92 -7.36 32.24
C THR A 92 -10.84 -6.28 32.43
N ASP A 93 -9.74 -6.41 31.74
CA ASP A 93 -8.58 -5.50 31.76
C ASP A 93 -8.53 -4.54 30.56
N VAL A 94 -9.59 -4.50 29.75
CA VAL A 94 -9.73 -3.55 28.64
C VAL A 94 -10.85 -2.55 28.96
N ALA A 95 -10.49 -1.28 29.12
CA ALA A 95 -11.45 -0.23 29.45
C ALA A 95 -12.42 0.02 28.27
N LYS A 96 -13.72 -0.12 28.53
CA LYS A 96 -14.77 0.10 27.54
C LYS A 96 -14.74 1.55 27.02
N GLY A 97 -14.92 1.71 25.72
CA GLY A 97 -14.94 3.01 25.05
C GLY A 97 -13.54 3.64 24.87
N SER A 98 -12.47 2.96 25.29
CA SER A 98 -11.12 3.39 24.94
C SER A 98 -10.76 3.02 23.50
N TRP A 99 -9.73 3.61 22.93
CA TRP A 99 -9.21 3.22 21.61
C TRP A 99 -8.78 1.73 21.58
N LYS A 100 -8.33 1.19 22.72
CA LYS A 100 -7.98 -0.23 22.85
C LYS A 100 -9.21 -1.13 22.70
N ASP A 101 -10.37 -0.69 23.24
CA ASP A 101 -11.61 -1.45 23.20
C ASP A 101 -12.06 -1.77 21.77
N SER A 102 -12.09 -0.76 20.90
CA SER A 102 -12.50 -0.96 19.51
C SER A 102 -11.52 -1.80 18.70
N ALA A 103 -10.23 -1.55 18.83
CA ALA A 103 -9.19 -2.30 18.13
C ALA A 103 -9.13 -3.77 18.54
N ILE A 104 -9.13 -4.03 19.85
CA ILE A 104 -9.18 -5.39 20.41
C ILE A 104 -10.52 -6.05 20.06
N GLY A 105 -11.62 -5.28 20.09
CA GLY A 105 -12.94 -5.76 19.73
C GLY A 105 -13.00 -6.30 18.31
N TYR A 106 -12.48 -5.54 17.34
CA TYR A 106 -12.35 -6.00 15.96
C TYR A 106 -11.56 -7.30 15.85
N CYS A 107 -10.35 -7.32 16.42
CA CYS A 107 -9.46 -8.47 16.33
C CYS A 107 -10.06 -9.71 17.02
N TYR A 108 -10.79 -9.52 18.12
CA TYR A 108 -11.42 -10.61 18.88
C TYR A 108 -12.59 -11.25 18.11
N ILE A 109 -13.53 -10.47 17.59
CA ILE A 109 -14.69 -11.02 16.86
C ILE A 109 -14.31 -11.67 15.53
N ASN A 110 -13.19 -11.23 14.92
CA ASN A 110 -12.67 -11.83 13.69
C ASN A 110 -11.71 -13.01 13.94
N GLY A 111 -11.50 -13.42 15.19
CA GLY A 111 -10.65 -14.55 15.54
C GLY A 111 -9.16 -14.32 15.34
N ILE A 112 -8.74 -13.06 15.20
CA ILE A 112 -7.32 -12.68 15.03
C ILE A 112 -6.58 -12.86 16.36
N VAL A 113 -7.22 -12.50 17.46
CA VAL A 113 -6.69 -12.63 18.83
C VAL A 113 -7.59 -13.45 19.73
N ILE A 114 -6.98 -14.01 20.75
CA ILE A 114 -7.66 -14.65 21.90
C ILE A 114 -7.12 -14.03 23.20
N GLY A 115 -7.86 -14.19 24.29
CA GLY A 115 -7.38 -13.80 25.61
C GLY A 115 -6.27 -14.70 26.14
N VAL A 116 -5.63 -14.26 27.22
CA VAL A 116 -4.56 -15.00 27.92
C VAL A 116 -5.07 -15.90 29.04
N GLY A 117 -6.36 -16.04 29.15
CA GLY A 117 -7.04 -16.75 30.22
C GLY A 117 -7.64 -15.79 31.25
N ASN A 118 -8.46 -16.33 32.18
CA ASN A 118 -9.13 -15.57 33.24
C ASN A 118 -9.88 -14.31 32.74
N ASN A 119 -10.40 -14.36 31.53
CA ASN A 119 -11.09 -13.25 30.86
C ASN A 119 -10.22 -11.97 30.75
N LYS A 120 -8.91 -12.14 30.56
CA LYS A 120 -7.93 -11.05 30.38
C LYS A 120 -7.32 -11.07 28.99
N PHE A 121 -6.91 -9.90 28.53
CA PHE A 121 -6.23 -9.67 27.27
C PHE A 121 -4.76 -9.28 27.42
N GLU A 122 -4.40 -8.59 28.49
CA GLU A 122 -3.09 -7.98 28.75
C GLU A 122 -2.74 -6.91 27.68
N PRO A 123 -3.56 -5.86 27.52
CA PRO A 123 -3.44 -4.90 26.42
C PRO A 123 -2.09 -4.17 26.40
N ASP A 124 -1.50 -3.92 27.57
CA ASP A 124 -0.27 -3.12 27.72
C ASP A 124 1.01 -3.97 27.77
N ARG A 125 0.89 -5.28 27.66
CA ARG A 125 2.06 -6.16 27.56
C ARG A 125 2.72 -6.04 26.18
N ALA A 126 4.05 -5.92 26.16
CA ALA A 126 4.82 -6.07 24.93
C ALA A 126 4.58 -7.46 24.31
N ILE A 127 4.60 -7.55 22.99
CA ILE A 127 4.45 -8.80 22.26
C ILE A 127 5.74 -9.20 21.56
N THR A 128 5.84 -10.49 21.25
CA THR A 128 6.94 -11.01 20.43
C THR A 128 6.61 -10.96 18.95
N ASP A 129 7.64 -11.03 18.10
CA ASP A 129 7.48 -11.14 16.64
C ASP A 129 6.54 -12.29 16.27
N ALA A 130 6.68 -13.46 16.92
CA ALA A 130 5.80 -14.60 16.66
C ALA A 130 4.34 -14.32 16.99
N GLU A 131 4.06 -13.59 18.08
CA GLU A 131 2.69 -13.19 18.42
C GLU A 131 2.13 -12.21 17.37
N PHE A 132 2.91 -11.20 16.98
CA PHE A 132 2.52 -10.22 15.96
C PHE A 132 2.26 -10.90 14.61
N ILE A 133 3.20 -11.70 14.13
CA ILE A 133 3.06 -12.45 12.87
C ILE A 133 1.86 -13.39 12.88
N THR A 134 1.60 -14.05 14.00
CA THR A 134 0.39 -14.88 14.14
C THR A 134 -0.89 -14.07 13.94
N MET A 135 -0.95 -12.86 14.49
CA MET A 135 -2.10 -11.98 14.32
C MET A 135 -2.26 -11.55 12.85
N VAL A 136 -1.17 -11.18 12.18
CA VAL A 136 -1.21 -10.77 10.74
C VAL A 136 -1.61 -11.95 9.85
N VAL A 137 -1.01 -13.13 10.03
CA VAL A 137 -1.36 -14.36 9.27
C VAL A 137 -2.84 -14.71 9.40
N ARG A 138 -3.42 -14.56 10.60
CA ARG A 138 -4.85 -14.75 10.83
C ARG A 138 -5.70 -13.69 10.15
N ALA A 139 -5.31 -12.44 10.26
CA ALA A 139 -6.00 -11.32 9.62
C ALA A 139 -6.06 -11.51 8.10
N MET A 140 -4.94 -11.88 7.49
CA MET A 140 -4.83 -12.13 6.04
C MET A 140 -5.57 -13.41 5.59
N GLY A 141 -6.01 -14.25 6.53
CA GLY A 141 -6.74 -15.49 6.23
C GLY A 141 -5.86 -16.66 5.82
N TYR A 142 -4.58 -16.61 6.09
CA TYR A 142 -3.62 -17.66 5.75
C TYR A 142 -3.56 -18.80 6.78
N GLU A 143 -4.16 -18.62 7.98
CA GLU A 143 -4.12 -19.67 9.03
C GLU A 143 -4.81 -20.95 8.59
N THR A 144 -4.11 -22.06 8.68
CA THR A 144 -4.65 -23.42 8.48
C THR A 144 -4.74 -24.18 9.82
N ALA A 145 -5.52 -25.25 9.84
CA ALA A 145 -5.68 -26.06 11.05
C ALA A 145 -4.35 -26.65 11.56
N ASP A 146 -3.46 -27.03 10.64
CA ASP A 146 -2.18 -27.65 10.98
C ASP A 146 -1.16 -26.67 11.55
N MET A 147 -1.28 -25.37 11.23
CA MET A 147 -0.35 -24.35 11.73
C MET A 147 -0.37 -24.23 13.24
N LYS A 148 -1.53 -24.45 13.88
CA LYS A 148 -1.68 -24.35 15.33
C LYS A 148 -0.85 -25.40 16.10
N GLN A 149 -0.57 -26.54 15.47
CA GLN A 149 0.19 -27.61 16.09
C GLN A 149 1.69 -27.34 16.17
N ASN A 150 2.20 -26.49 15.25
CA ASN A 150 3.62 -26.19 15.11
C ASN A 150 3.93 -24.71 15.40
N TYR A 151 3.19 -24.09 16.31
CA TYR A 151 3.45 -22.72 16.74
C TYR A 151 4.81 -22.60 17.44
N PRO A 152 5.60 -21.54 17.22
CA PRO A 152 5.35 -20.43 16.30
C PRO A 152 5.90 -20.67 14.88
N PHE A 153 6.62 -21.76 14.67
CA PHE A 153 7.41 -22.02 13.48
C PHE A 153 6.58 -21.96 12.18
N SER A 154 5.41 -22.59 12.18
CA SER A 154 4.54 -22.62 11.00
C SER A 154 4.01 -21.25 10.59
N TYR A 155 3.75 -20.35 11.54
CA TYR A 155 3.33 -18.98 11.25
C TYR A 155 4.47 -18.17 10.67
N MET A 156 5.66 -18.22 11.26
CA MET A 156 6.85 -17.54 10.75
C MET A 156 7.22 -18.04 9.33
N SER A 157 7.20 -19.36 9.12
CA SER A 157 7.49 -19.96 7.81
C SER A 157 6.44 -19.59 6.75
N ASN A 158 5.15 -19.56 7.12
CA ASN A 158 4.12 -19.10 6.19
C ASN A 158 4.29 -17.62 5.85
N ALA A 159 4.48 -16.77 6.84
CA ALA A 159 4.71 -15.34 6.65
C ALA A 159 5.90 -15.06 5.72
N GLN A 160 6.99 -15.82 5.87
CA GLN A 160 8.14 -15.73 4.96
C GLN A 160 7.77 -16.17 3.53
N ALA A 161 7.03 -17.25 3.39
CA ALA A 161 6.66 -17.82 2.08
C ALA A 161 5.73 -16.88 1.27
N VAL A 162 4.88 -16.08 1.95
CA VAL A 162 3.97 -15.13 1.32
C VAL A 162 4.49 -13.68 1.29
N GLY A 163 5.77 -13.48 1.63
CA GLY A 163 6.44 -12.19 1.55
C GLY A 163 6.14 -11.20 2.69
N LEU A 164 5.41 -11.60 3.74
CA LEU A 164 5.10 -10.72 4.87
C LEU A 164 6.35 -10.28 5.64
N LEU A 165 7.39 -11.14 5.72
CA LEU A 165 8.65 -10.84 6.43
C LEU A 165 9.70 -10.15 5.58
N ASP A 166 9.37 -9.84 4.35
CA ASP A 166 10.31 -9.18 3.45
C ASP A 166 10.77 -7.83 3.99
N GLY A 167 12.09 -7.62 4.02
CA GLY A 167 12.70 -6.39 4.53
C GLY A 167 12.72 -6.28 6.06
N THR A 168 12.45 -7.37 6.80
CA THR A 168 12.55 -7.43 8.26
C THR A 168 13.61 -8.43 8.70
N ASN A 169 14.03 -8.34 9.98
CA ASN A 169 14.94 -9.29 10.62
C ASN A 169 14.24 -10.03 11.78
N MET A 170 12.91 -10.16 11.73
CA MET A 170 12.10 -10.73 12.80
C MET A 170 12.51 -12.15 13.19
N VAL A 171 12.62 -12.38 14.49
CA VAL A 171 12.92 -13.67 15.11
C VAL A 171 11.84 -13.99 16.13
N ALA A 172 11.25 -15.20 16.08
CA ALA A 172 10.06 -15.58 16.83
C ALA A 172 10.08 -15.25 18.34
N SER A 173 11.24 -15.22 18.97
CA SER A 173 11.39 -15.01 20.41
C SER A 173 11.79 -13.58 20.82
N THR A 174 12.03 -12.69 19.85
CA THR A 174 12.35 -11.28 20.11
C THR A 174 11.08 -10.47 20.33
N ASP A 175 11.21 -9.35 21.03
CA ASP A 175 10.13 -8.39 21.17
C ASP A 175 9.89 -7.69 19.83
N ALA A 176 8.63 -7.56 19.45
CA ALA A 176 8.23 -6.91 18.21
C ALA A 176 8.54 -5.40 18.25
N LEU A 177 9.24 -4.90 17.22
CA LEU A 177 9.64 -3.51 17.11
C LEU A 177 8.75 -2.75 16.13
N ARG A 178 8.42 -1.52 16.47
CA ARG A 178 7.50 -0.66 15.71
C ARG A 178 7.87 -0.50 14.22
N GLY A 179 9.17 -0.43 13.92
CA GLY A 179 9.67 -0.30 12.55
C GLY A 179 9.45 -1.57 11.73
N GLU A 180 9.82 -2.72 12.28
CA GLU A 180 9.60 -4.02 11.63
C GLU A 180 8.12 -4.35 11.50
N ASP A 181 7.32 -4.03 12.52
CA ASP A 181 5.86 -4.21 12.48
C ASP A 181 5.21 -3.35 11.39
N ALA A 182 5.67 -2.11 11.22
CA ALA A 182 5.22 -1.27 10.10
C ALA A 182 5.58 -1.91 8.76
N GLN A 183 6.79 -2.45 8.59
CA GLN A 183 7.17 -3.15 7.36
C GLN A 183 6.28 -4.36 7.08
N VAL A 184 5.95 -5.15 8.09
CA VAL A 184 5.03 -6.30 7.95
C VAL A 184 3.63 -5.85 7.53
N ILE A 185 3.09 -4.80 8.15
CA ILE A 185 1.77 -4.23 7.78
C ILE A 185 1.78 -3.67 6.35
N TYR A 186 2.86 -3.01 5.97
CA TYR A 186 3.06 -2.55 4.59
C TYR A 186 3.11 -3.71 3.60
N ASN A 187 3.86 -4.77 3.91
CA ASN A 187 3.88 -5.97 3.08
C ASN A 187 2.48 -6.61 2.99
N ALA A 188 1.74 -6.67 4.09
CA ALA A 188 0.38 -7.22 4.14
C ALA A 188 -0.62 -6.39 3.31
N LEU A 189 -0.43 -5.08 3.20
CA LEU A 189 -1.27 -4.21 2.38
C LEU A 189 -1.23 -4.61 0.90
N PHE A 190 -0.07 -5.06 0.41
CA PHE A 190 0.19 -5.43 -0.99
C PHE A 190 0.32 -6.94 -1.23
N ALA A 191 0.21 -7.76 -0.19
CA ALA A 191 0.19 -9.21 -0.35
C ALA A 191 -1.19 -9.69 -0.82
N ASP A 192 -1.22 -10.86 -1.46
CA ASP A 192 -2.48 -11.49 -1.85
C ASP A 192 -3.36 -11.70 -0.61
N TYR A 193 -4.59 -11.19 -0.68
CA TYR A 193 -5.53 -11.30 0.43
C TYR A 193 -6.44 -12.52 0.24
N ALA A 194 -6.27 -13.55 1.06
CA ALA A 194 -6.97 -14.84 0.90
C ALA A 194 -8.51 -14.75 0.97
N ARG A 195 -9.06 -13.67 1.53
CA ARG A 195 -10.50 -13.43 1.65
C ARG A 195 -11.02 -12.33 0.71
N GLY A 196 -10.18 -11.84 -0.21
CA GLY A 196 -10.48 -10.73 -1.09
C GLY A 196 -11.38 -11.11 -2.27
N ALA A 197 -12.49 -11.83 -2.03
CA ALA A 197 -13.42 -12.20 -3.08
C ALA A 197 -14.75 -11.45 -2.91
N LYS A 198 -15.23 -10.84 -3.98
CA LYS A 198 -16.53 -10.18 -4.06
C LYS A 198 -17.39 -10.87 -5.11
N LEU A 199 -18.64 -11.18 -4.77
CA LEU A 199 -19.60 -11.70 -5.73
C LEU A 199 -20.21 -10.54 -6.53
N VAL A 200 -20.03 -10.57 -7.83
CA VAL A 200 -20.62 -9.60 -8.76
C VAL A 200 -21.71 -10.28 -9.57
N ASN A 201 -22.90 -9.72 -9.53
CA ASN A 201 -24.01 -10.19 -10.37
C ASN A 201 -23.85 -9.59 -11.78
N THR A 202 -23.64 -10.46 -12.75
CA THR A 202 -23.60 -10.08 -14.17
C THR A 202 -24.89 -10.46 -14.87
N THR A 203 -25.13 -9.92 -16.04
CA THR A 203 -26.29 -10.27 -16.90
C THR A 203 -26.30 -11.76 -17.33
N HIS A 204 -25.18 -12.47 -17.16
CA HIS A 204 -25.01 -13.89 -17.50
C HIS A 204 -24.83 -14.79 -16.27
N GLY A 205 -25.10 -14.28 -15.07
CA GLY A 205 -24.96 -15.02 -13.83
C GLY A 205 -24.15 -14.27 -12.77
N THR A 206 -23.70 -14.98 -11.75
CA THR A 206 -22.86 -14.44 -10.69
C THR A 206 -21.40 -14.79 -11.01
N SER A 207 -20.54 -13.80 -11.09
CA SER A 207 -19.09 -13.97 -11.15
C SER A 207 -18.44 -13.66 -9.81
N VAL A 208 -17.28 -14.22 -9.56
CA VAL A 208 -16.43 -13.86 -8.42
C VAL A 208 -15.41 -12.85 -8.92
N GLU A 209 -15.48 -11.65 -8.40
CA GLU A 209 -14.44 -10.64 -8.57
C GLU A 209 -13.44 -10.83 -7.42
N THR A 210 -12.18 -11.04 -7.76
CA THR A 210 -11.12 -11.20 -6.76
C THR A 210 -10.29 -9.94 -6.73
N TYR A 211 -10.21 -9.34 -5.55
CA TYR A 211 -9.26 -8.28 -5.28
C TYR A 211 -8.01 -8.92 -4.68
N PRO A 212 -6.88 -8.91 -5.36
CA PRO A 212 -5.71 -9.65 -4.92
C PRO A 212 -5.09 -9.07 -3.65
N THR A 213 -5.30 -7.79 -3.36
CA THR A 213 -4.64 -7.08 -2.25
C THR A 213 -5.61 -6.32 -1.36
N LEU A 214 -5.18 -6.00 -0.12
CA LEU A 214 -5.91 -5.08 0.76
C LEU A 214 -5.84 -3.64 0.24
N ALA A 215 -4.75 -3.27 -0.44
CA ALA A 215 -4.60 -1.98 -1.09
C ALA A 215 -5.79 -1.69 -2.01
N GLU A 216 -6.18 -2.66 -2.83
CA GLU A 216 -7.32 -2.53 -3.74
C GLU A 216 -8.67 -2.71 -3.03
N SER A 217 -8.83 -3.81 -2.28
CA SER A 217 -10.15 -4.22 -1.77
C SER A 217 -10.66 -3.40 -0.59
N VAL A 218 -9.77 -2.83 0.22
CA VAL A 218 -10.09 -2.11 1.45
C VAL A 218 -9.77 -0.62 1.32
N TRP A 219 -8.62 -0.31 0.75
CA TRP A 219 -8.11 1.06 0.70
C TRP A 219 -8.44 1.78 -0.61
N GLY A 220 -8.97 1.06 -1.62
CA GLY A 220 -9.33 1.63 -2.91
C GLY A 220 -8.12 2.22 -3.66
N LEU A 221 -6.92 1.71 -3.36
CA LEU A 221 -5.72 2.05 -4.10
C LEU A 221 -5.74 1.32 -5.44
N GLU A 222 -5.47 2.04 -6.50
CA GLU A 222 -5.37 1.47 -7.85
C GLU A 222 -3.93 1.56 -8.34
N ARG A 223 -3.47 0.49 -8.98
CA ARG A 223 -2.14 0.40 -9.53
C ARG A 223 -2.07 1.16 -10.83
N ALA A 224 -1.12 2.10 -10.97
CA ALA A 224 -0.90 2.82 -12.20
C ALA A 224 -0.53 1.87 -13.33
N ALA A 225 -1.27 1.95 -14.42
CA ALA A 225 -1.09 1.06 -15.55
C ALA A 225 -1.29 1.82 -16.87
N VAL A 226 -0.59 1.38 -17.91
CA VAL A 226 -0.78 1.87 -19.29
C VAL A 226 -1.70 0.91 -20.03
N GLY A 227 -2.79 1.43 -20.61
CA GLY A 227 -3.73 0.60 -21.32
C GLY A 227 -4.70 1.37 -22.22
N GLU A 228 -5.58 0.62 -22.86
CA GLU A 228 -6.70 1.22 -23.62
C GLU A 228 -7.89 1.45 -22.67
N TRP A 229 -8.30 2.70 -22.58
CA TRP A 229 -9.49 3.13 -21.85
C TRP A 229 -10.69 3.12 -22.81
N LYS A 230 -11.78 2.51 -22.40
CA LYS A 230 -13.04 2.53 -23.17
C LYS A 230 -14.19 2.85 -22.27
N LYS A 231 -15.14 3.64 -22.77
CA LYS A 231 -16.41 3.87 -22.08
C LYS A 231 -17.17 2.57 -21.91
N SER A 232 -17.61 2.26 -20.69
CA SER A 232 -18.27 1.00 -20.36
C SER A 232 -19.65 0.87 -21.05
N SER A 233 -20.34 1.99 -21.30
CA SER A 233 -21.56 2.05 -22.10
C SER A 233 -21.82 3.43 -22.67
N LYS A 234 -22.79 3.53 -23.62
CA LYS A 234 -23.20 4.82 -24.20
C LYS A 234 -23.83 5.79 -23.16
N ASP A 235 -24.35 5.24 -22.08
CA ASP A 235 -25.08 6.00 -21.04
C ASP A 235 -24.25 6.12 -19.76
N ASP A 236 -23.08 5.49 -19.72
CA ASP A 236 -22.15 5.53 -18.61
C ASP A 236 -20.87 6.22 -19.07
N GLU A 237 -20.52 7.35 -18.44
CA GLU A 237 -19.30 8.09 -18.74
C GLU A 237 -18.08 7.49 -18.03
N THR A 238 -18.25 6.39 -17.27
CA THR A 238 -17.12 5.70 -16.66
C THR A 238 -16.21 5.09 -17.72
N LEU A 239 -14.92 5.39 -17.60
CA LEU A 239 -13.88 4.78 -18.40
C LEU A 239 -13.45 3.47 -17.72
N GLU A 240 -13.38 2.40 -18.49
CA GLU A 240 -12.85 1.11 -18.03
C GLU A 240 -11.60 0.78 -18.83
N MET A 241 -10.54 0.41 -18.13
CA MET A 241 -9.32 -0.09 -18.77
C MET A 241 -9.59 -1.47 -19.35
N THR A 242 -9.52 -1.59 -20.67
CA THR A 242 -9.82 -2.84 -21.39
C THR A 242 -8.59 -3.70 -21.64
N THR A 243 -7.43 -3.07 -21.73
CA THR A 243 -6.15 -3.77 -21.98
C THR A 243 -5.06 -3.07 -21.18
N CYS A 244 -4.43 -3.79 -20.30
CA CYS A 244 -3.28 -3.30 -19.56
C CYS A 244 -2.00 -3.86 -20.18
N LYS A 245 -1.01 -3.00 -20.41
CA LYS A 245 0.28 -3.37 -21.00
C LYS A 245 1.46 -3.22 -20.04
N ALA A 246 1.38 -2.28 -19.10
CA ALA A 246 2.46 -2.04 -18.16
C ALA A 246 1.91 -1.63 -16.80
N HIS A 247 2.47 -2.19 -15.74
CA HIS A 247 2.14 -1.86 -14.35
C HIS A 247 3.38 -1.42 -13.56
N THR A 248 4.55 -1.51 -14.16
CA THR A 248 5.83 -1.17 -13.55
C THR A 248 6.41 0.06 -14.24
N TRP A 249 7.08 0.90 -13.48
CA TRP A 249 7.58 2.19 -13.92
C TRP A 249 9.04 2.37 -13.55
N VAL A 250 9.77 3.14 -14.35
CA VAL A 250 11.12 3.63 -13.98
C VAL A 250 11.04 5.12 -13.71
N ILE A 251 11.43 5.53 -12.51
CA ILE A 251 11.46 6.94 -12.11
C ILE A 251 12.72 7.60 -12.68
N THR A 252 12.54 8.75 -13.36
CA THR A 252 13.66 9.51 -13.93
C THR A 252 14.43 10.32 -12.89
N GLY A 253 13.90 10.50 -11.70
CA GLY A 253 14.43 11.36 -10.65
C GLY A 253 14.17 12.86 -10.90
N LYS A 254 13.41 13.20 -11.94
CA LYS A 254 13.07 14.59 -12.26
C LYS A 254 11.69 14.94 -11.71
N VAL A 255 11.60 16.15 -11.15
CA VAL A 255 10.34 16.83 -10.89
C VAL A 255 10.12 17.82 -12.01
N VAL A 256 8.99 17.72 -12.69
CA VAL A 256 8.57 18.58 -13.79
C VAL A 256 7.36 19.41 -13.38
N LYS A 257 7.16 20.55 -13.99
CA LYS A 257 6.01 21.40 -13.71
C LYS A 257 5.04 21.37 -14.87
N VAL A 258 3.79 20.98 -14.61
CA VAL A 258 2.70 21.00 -15.58
C VAL A 258 1.66 22.01 -15.07
N GLY A 259 1.49 23.11 -15.81
CA GLY A 259 0.72 24.25 -15.29
C GLY A 259 1.34 24.81 -14.00
N SER A 260 0.62 24.73 -12.89
CA SER A 260 1.09 25.16 -11.56
C SER A 260 1.47 24.02 -10.63
N VAL A 261 1.41 22.77 -11.09
CA VAL A 261 1.57 21.57 -10.28
C VAL A 261 2.94 20.95 -10.51
N ASP A 262 3.64 20.62 -9.41
CA ASP A 262 4.87 19.84 -9.44
C ASP A 262 4.52 18.36 -9.53
N MET A 263 5.11 17.66 -10.50
CA MET A 263 4.88 16.24 -10.78
C MET A 263 6.21 15.51 -10.94
N PHE A 264 6.28 14.24 -10.57
CA PHE A 264 7.46 13.44 -10.92
C PHE A 264 7.27 12.74 -12.26
N GLU A 265 8.38 12.51 -12.95
CA GLU A 265 8.40 11.90 -14.28
C GLU A 265 8.81 10.43 -14.19
N ALA A 266 8.07 9.56 -14.91
CA ALA A 266 8.37 8.15 -15.01
C ALA A 266 8.07 7.60 -16.42
N TYR A 267 8.70 6.46 -16.76
CA TYR A 267 8.43 5.69 -17.98
C TYR A 267 7.82 4.35 -17.61
N PRO A 268 6.76 3.89 -18.31
CA PRO A 268 6.17 2.58 -18.09
C PRO A 268 7.09 1.47 -18.62
N ILE A 269 7.09 0.34 -17.91
CA ILE A 269 7.76 -0.90 -18.30
C ILE A 269 6.70 -1.99 -18.40
N ASP A 270 6.75 -2.80 -19.45
CA ASP A 270 5.84 -3.93 -19.61
C ASP A 270 6.12 -5.02 -18.57
N ASP A 271 5.09 -5.59 -17.97
CA ASP A 271 5.21 -6.68 -16.98
C ASP A 271 5.84 -7.94 -17.56
N ASP A 272 5.67 -8.17 -18.87
CA ASP A 272 6.34 -9.23 -19.62
C ASP A 272 7.69 -8.77 -20.21
N ALA A 273 8.16 -7.58 -19.82
CA ALA A 273 9.23 -6.90 -20.53
C ALA A 273 10.56 -7.59 -20.43
N THR A 274 10.95 -8.07 -21.53
CA THR A 274 12.32 -8.19 -21.96
C THR A 274 12.85 -6.89 -22.59
N GLU A 275 11.99 -5.93 -22.89
CA GLU A 275 12.33 -4.69 -23.55
C GLU A 275 11.83 -3.47 -22.77
N LEU A 276 12.73 -2.59 -22.36
CA LEU A 276 12.39 -1.19 -22.09
C LEU A 276 11.74 -0.65 -23.36
N TYR A 277 10.57 -0.07 -23.21
CA TYR A 277 10.05 0.74 -24.31
C TYR A 277 11.12 1.71 -24.76
N ASP A 278 11.36 1.78 -26.08
CA ASP A 278 12.34 2.69 -26.65
C ASP A 278 12.03 4.14 -26.19
N ALA A 279 12.65 4.52 -25.07
CA ALA A 279 12.39 5.79 -24.40
C ALA A 279 12.68 7.00 -25.30
N GLY A 280 13.42 6.78 -26.41
CA GLY A 280 13.61 7.78 -27.44
C GLY A 280 12.40 8.01 -28.34
N LYS A 281 11.39 7.13 -28.28
CA LYS A 281 10.15 7.20 -29.07
C LYS A 281 8.90 7.33 -28.20
N GLN A 282 9.03 7.13 -26.90
CA GLN A 282 7.91 7.15 -25.98
C GLN A 282 7.86 8.45 -25.19
N THR A 283 6.67 9.03 -25.11
CA THR A 283 6.40 10.16 -24.22
C THR A 283 6.37 9.66 -22.78
N SER A 284 7.06 10.36 -21.87
CA SER A 284 7.01 10.07 -20.44
C SER A 284 5.66 10.41 -19.83
N TYR A 285 5.43 9.88 -18.65
CA TYR A 285 4.26 10.19 -17.82
C TYR A 285 4.69 11.06 -16.64
N ALA A 286 3.83 11.96 -16.23
CA ALA A 286 4.03 12.79 -15.05
C ALA A 286 2.88 12.54 -14.05
N PHE A 287 3.24 12.40 -12.78
CA PHE A 287 2.33 12.04 -11.70
C PHE A 287 2.43 13.04 -10.56
N THR A 288 1.31 13.41 -9.99
CA THR A 288 1.25 14.02 -8.67
C THR A 288 1.60 12.99 -7.60
N TYR A 289 2.18 13.44 -6.49
CA TYR A 289 2.57 12.57 -5.39
C TYR A 289 2.19 13.20 -4.06
N ASN A 290 1.44 12.47 -3.25
CA ASN A 290 1.02 12.93 -1.93
C ASN A 290 2.12 12.84 -0.87
N GLY A 291 3.24 12.16 -1.17
CA GLY A 291 4.42 12.11 -0.32
C GLY A 291 5.39 13.27 -0.57
N ASP A 292 6.59 13.17 0.00
CA ASP A 292 7.63 14.18 -0.18
C ASP A 292 8.31 14.07 -1.55
N MET A 293 8.06 15.06 -2.41
CA MET A 293 8.66 15.14 -3.75
C MET A 293 10.20 15.22 -3.72
N ALA A 294 10.81 15.64 -2.61
CA ALA A 294 12.27 15.65 -2.49
C ALA A 294 12.89 14.25 -2.58
N ASN A 295 12.14 13.22 -2.22
CA ASN A 295 12.60 11.83 -2.26
C ASN A 295 12.65 11.24 -3.68
N ILE A 296 12.00 11.86 -4.65
CA ILE A 296 11.94 11.38 -6.05
C ILE A 296 13.33 11.29 -6.69
N ALA A 297 14.23 12.21 -6.34
CA ALA A 297 15.61 12.18 -6.86
C ALA A 297 16.37 10.91 -6.44
N ASP A 298 16.11 10.43 -5.23
CA ASP A 298 16.76 9.22 -4.68
C ASP A 298 16.23 7.94 -5.35
N LEU A 299 15.01 7.98 -5.88
CA LEU A 299 14.38 6.89 -6.61
C LEU A 299 14.78 6.83 -8.09
N LYS A 300 15.65 7.71 -8.55
CA LYS A 300 16.13 7.73 -9.94
C LYS A 300 16.65 6.36 -10.36
N GLY A 301 16.07 5.83 -11.44
CA GLY A 301 16.44 4.55 -12.04
C GLY A 301 15.87 3.32 -11.33
N TYR A 302 15.11 3.48 -10.25
CA TYR A 302 14.43 2.35 -9.63
C TYR A 302 13.19 1.95 -10.41
N GLN A 303 12.99 0.64 -10.52
CA GLN A 303 11.71 0.08 -10.94
C GLN A 303 10.73 0.12 -9.77
N VAL A 304 9.54 0.63 -10.04
CA VAL A 304 8.52 0.83 -9.01
C VAL A 304 7.13 0.46 -9.52
N GLU A 305 6.28 0.05 -8.59
CA GLU A 305 4.82 0.08 -8.77
C GLU A 305 4.32 1.40 -8.20
N LEU A 306 3.46 2.07 -8.96
CA LEU A 306 2.81 3.31 -8.53
C LEU A 306 1.37 2.99 -8.14
N TRP A 307 0.98 3.39 -6.95
CA TRP A 307 -0.35 3.16 -6.41
C TRP A 307 -1.00 4.48 -6.05
N GLY A 308 -2.17 4.74 -6.59
CA GLY A 308 -2.89 5.99 -6.43
C GLY A 308 -4.32 5.81 -5.95
N MET A 309 -4.92 6.91 -5.47
CA MET A 309 -6.34 7.00 -5.11
C MET A 309 -6.99 8.11 -5.91
N GLY A 310 -8.26 7.92 -6.22
CA GLY A 310 -9.07 8.90 -6.93
C GLY A 310 -9.72 8.31 -8.18
N ALA A 311 -10.36 9.18 -8.96
CA ALA A 311 -10.87 8.81 -10.27
C ALA A 311 -9.77 9.08 -11.30
N HIS A 312 -9.33 8.05 -12.01
CA HIS A 312 -8.44 8.24 -13.14
C HIS A 312 -9.21 8.14 -14.45
N ASP A 313 -9.04 9.17 -15.26
CA ASP A 313 -9.50 9.22 -16.63
C ASP A 313 -8.36 8.78 -17.58
N GLU A 314 -8.65 8.70 -18.86
CA GLU A 314 -7.62 8.51 -19.89
C GLU A 314 -6.54 9.61 -19.76
N PRO A 315 -5.23 9.23 -19.74
CA PRO A 315 -4.18 10.23 -19.60
C PRO A 315 -4.15 11.17 -20.80
N GLU A 316 -4.10 12.47 -20.53
CA GLU A 316 -4.05 13.53 -21.54
C GLU A 316 -2.60 13.96 -21.80
N LEU A 317 -2.35 14.39 -23.05
CA LEU A 317 -1.03 14.89 -23.44
C LEU A 317 -0.90 16.37 -23.08
N GLU A 318 -0.06 16.66 -22.10
CA GLU A 318 0.19 17.99 -21.58
C GLU A 318 1.62 18.47 -21.86
N LYS A 319 1.87 19.74 -21.60
CA LYS A 319 3.21 20.34 -21.73
C LYS A 319 3.75 20.74 -20.37
N THR A 320 4.99 20.35 -20.13
CA THR A 320 5.78 20.87 -19.02
C THR A 320 6.17 22.33 -19.24
N GLU A 321 6.60 23.01 -18.18
CA GLU A 321 7.04 24.42 -18.24
C GLU A 321 8.18 24.65 -19.25
N ASP A 322 9.06 23.67 -19.45
CA ASP A 322 10.14 23.68 -20.44
C ASP A 322 9.70 23.25 -21.85
N GLY A 323 8.40 23.01 -22.04
CA GLY A 323 7.78 22.74 -23.35
C GLY A 323 7.83 21.29 -23.80
N LYS A 324 8.28 20.35 -22.97
CA LYS A 324 8.29 18.91 -23.23
C LYS A 324 6.86 18.35 -23.13
N ASN A 325 6.50 17.41 -24.00
CA ASN A 325 5.24 16.68 -23.89
C ASN A 325 5.36 15.57 -22.86
N VAL A 326 4.34 15.46 -22.00
CA VAL A 326 4.17 14.39 -21.01
C VAL A 326 2.72 13.94 -20.97
N TYR A 327 2.45 12.67 -20.70
CA TYR A 327 1.12 12.21 -20.37
C TYR A 327 0.84 12.48 -18.90
N VAL A 328 -0.34 13.00 -18.59
CA VAL A 328 -0.79 13.27 -17.21
C VAL A 328 -2.13 12.58 -17.02
N TYR A 329 -2.26 11.78 -15.98
CA TYR A 329 -3.56 11.32 -15.53
C TYR A 329 -4.35 12.50 -14.96
N SER A 330 -5.69 12.39 -14.93
CA SER A 330 -6.53 13.51 -14.52
C SER A 330 -6.15 14.03 -13.12
N ASN A 331 -6.45 15.30 -12.88
CA ASN A 331 -6.10 16.04 -11.67
C ASN A 331 -6.69 15.47 -10.36
N ASP A 332 -7.52 14.44 -10.44
CA ASP A 332 -8.20 13.82 -9.30
C ASP A 332 -7.57 12.48 -8.88
N TRP A 333 -6.48 12.06 -9.51
CA TRP A 333 -5.78 10.84 -9.19
C TRP A 333 -4.32 11.11 -8.79
N ASP A 334 -4.07 10.99 -7.50
CA ASP A 334 -2.75 11.23 -6.92
C ASP A 334 -2.07 9.92 -6.56
N ILE A 335 -0.76 9.82 -6.81
CA ILE A 335 0.04 8.71 -6.29
C ILE A 335 0.19 8.84 -4.78
N ASN A 336 -0.21 7.79 -4.07
CA ASN A 336 -0.13 7.69 -2.60
C ASN A 336 1.04 6.81 -2.17
N ALA A 337 1.45 5.85 -3.02
CA ALA A 337 2.58 4.98 -2.74
C ALA A 337 3.43 4.74 -3.97
N ILE A 338 4.74 4.75 -3.75
CA ILE A 338 5.77 4.34 -4.71
C ILE A 338 6.45 3.12 -4.09
N LYS A 339 6.09 1.93 -4.58
CA LYS A 339 6.61 0.66 -4.06
C LYS A 339 7.75 0.18 -4.95
N THR A 340 8.94 0.06 -4.40
CA THR A 340 10.10 -0.45 -5.14
C THR A 340 9.95 -1.94 -5.44
N VAL A 341 10.29 -2.33 -6.67
CA VAL A 341 10.29 -3.75 -7.07
C VAL A 341 11.58 -4.39 -6.56
N LYS A 342 11.44 -5.36 -5.64
CA LYS A 342 12.59 -6.03 -5.01
C LYS A 342 13.40 -6.86 -6.01
N GLY A 343 14.72 -6.90 -5.80
CA GLY A 343 15.63 -7.69 -6.60
C GLY A 343 15.95 -7.12 -7.98
N GLN A 344 15.43 -5.96 -8.30
CA GLN A 344 15.74 -5.28 -9.56
C GLN A 344 16.99 -4.41 -9.43
N THR A 345 17.78 -4.38 -10.50
CA THR A 345 18.96 -3.52 -10.58
C THR A 345 18.53 -2.08 -10.85
N LYS A 346 19.13 -1.13 -10.13
CA LYS A 346 18.96 0.29 -10.41
C LYS A 346 19.54 0.60 -11.79
N PHE A 347 18.73 1.22 -12.65
CA PHE A 347 19.19 1.67 -13.96
C PHE A 347 20.06 2.91 -13.82
N ASP A 348 21.23 2.91 -14.49
CA ASP A 348 22.07 4.10 -14.58
C ASP A 348 21.53 5.01 -15.68
N TYR A 349 20.63 5.90 -15.28
CA TYR A 349 20.04 6.88 -16.16
C TYR A 349 20.93 8.11 -16.27
N THR A 350 21.59 8.29 -17.41
CA THR A 350 22.36 9.51 -17.69
C THR A 350 21.49 10.54 -18.42
N PRO A 351 21.33 11.74 -17.85
CA PRO A 351 20.46 12.78 -18.43
C PRO A 351 20.94 13.32 -19.80
N ALA A 352 22.17 13.02 -20.19
CA ALA A 352 22.81 13.66 -21.35
C ALA A 352 22.08 13.44 -22.67
N ASP A 353 21.35 12.33 -22.81
CA ASP A 353 20.69 11.97 -24.07
C ASP A 353 19.17 11.91 -23.98
N GLU A 354 18.57 12.18 -22.80
CA GLU A 354 17.13 12.04 -22.54
C GLU A 354 16.55 10.68 -22.99
N LYS A 355 17.41 9.70 -23.12
CA LYS A 355 17.06 8.32 -23.46
C LYS A 355 17.41 7.45 -22.29
N LEU A 356 16.49 6.57 -21.92
CA LEU A 356 16.88 5.40 -21.14
C LEU A 356 17.89 4.62 -21.99
N PRO A 357 18.97 4.09 -21.40
CA PRO A 357 19.87 3.23 -22.16
C PRO A 357 19.06 2.03 -22.70
N ASP A 358 19.40 1.60 -23.91
CA ASP A 358 18.95 0.31 -24.46
C ASP A 358 19.50 -0.78 -23.51
N VAL A 359 18.74 -1.13 -22.50
CA VAL A 359 19.13 -2.18 -21.55
C VAL A 359 18.44 -3.46 -22.01
N ASP A 360 19.23 -4.36 -22.54
CA ASP A 360 18.81 -5.73 -22.77
C ASP A 360 18.58 -6.41 -21.41
N PHE A 361 17.32 -6.63 -21.05
CA PHE A 361 16.96 -7.28 -19.80
C PHE A 361 17.47 -8.72 -19.69
N ASP A 362 17.76 -9.38 -20.78
CA ASP A 362 18.36 -10.72 -20.78
C ASP A 362 19.80 -10.68 -20.23
N ASP A 363 20.54 -9.59 -20.43
CA ASP A 363 21.85 -9.39 -19.84
C ASP A 363 21.79 -9.14 -18.32
N VAL A 364 20.71 -8.57 -17.81
CA VAL A 364 20.52 -8.30 -16.37
C VAL A 364 20.07 -9.56 -15.62
N ARG A 365 19.28 -10.44 -16.24
CA ARG A 365 18.86 -11.72 -15.65
C ARG A 365 20.04 -12.69 -15.38
N GLY A 366 21.15 -12.55 -16.10
CA GLY A 366 22.35 -13.36 -15.90
C GLY A 366 23.07 -13.12 -14.56
N PHE A 367 22.78 -12.03 -13.85
CA PHE A 367 23.44 -11.68 -12.59
C PHE A 367 22.72 -12.18 -11.32
N VAL A 368 21.48 -12.66 -11.42
CA VAL A 368 20.68 -13.12 -10.25
C VAL A 368 20.93 -14.60 -9.92
N GLY A 369 21.76 -15.30 -10.67
CA GLY A 369 22.07 -16.73 -10.52
C GLY A 369 23.40 -17.08 -9.85
N GLY A 370 24.04 -16.16 -9.17
CA GLY A 370 25.31 -16.39 -8.45
C GLY A 370 25.08 -16.52 -6.94
N THR A 371 24.96 -17.76 -6.46
CA THR A 371 24.99 -18.27 -5.08
C THR A 371 25.51 -17.31 -4.00
#